data_cb0ec857215c0eb84be40897896cd5b7
#
_entry.id   cb0ec857215c0eb84be40897896cd5b7
#
_cell.length_a   1.000
_cell.length_b   1.000
_cell.length_c   1.000
_cell.angle_alpha   90.00
_cell.angle_beta   90.00
_cell.angle_gamma   90.00
#
_symmetry.space_group_name_H-M   'P 1'
#
loop_
_entity.id
_entity.type
_entity.pdbx_description
1 polymer ?
#
loop_
_entity_poly.entity_id
_entity_poly.type
_entity_poly.pdbx_seq_one_letter_code
_entity_poly.pdbx_strand_id
1 'polypeptide(L)'
;MSGIFRMKHPASGFGGNWRECTPLGNGIHGAVMYGRIHKEKITLTHTELWRGAFQPAIPDVSDVLEHMQQAILDGKLPEADGMLCDALIQRGYAPRLPNIMPAADINIQLPMSGIFKKYSRELDMETGEGRVKFDIDGKTYIRRAFVSRTDDVVVIECDKNSIIDVSVHEPDIPFYKDSDVLAKNRTVQCDGEWIFLK
;
A
#
# COMPACT_ATOMS: atom_id res chain seq x y z
N MET A 1 26.48 10.84 -7.60
CA MET A 1 25.31 11.58 -7.09
C MET A 1 24.66 10.69 -6.05
N SER A 2 24.48 11.14 -4.82
CA SER A 2 23.81 10.31 -3.81
C SER A 2 22.33 10.15 -4.22
N GLY A 3 21.89 8.92 -4.43
CA GLY A 3 20.51 8.59 -4.81
C GLY A 3 19.53 8.72 -3.66
N ILE A 4 19.58 9.79 -2.86
CA ILE A 4 18.69 10.01 -1.72
C ILE A 4 17.51 10.86 -2.15
N PHE A 5 16.32 10.27 -2.07
CA PHE A 5 15.06 10.98 -2.24
C PHE A 5 14.58 11.48 -0.87
N ARG A 6 14.33 12.79 -0.74
CA ARG A 6 14.01 13.44 0.53
C ARG A 6 12.68 14.15 0.50
N MET A 7 11.86 13.91 1.51
CA MET A 7 10.55 14.54 1.73
C MET A 7 10.54 15.30 3.07
N LYS A 8 9.87 16.44 3.10
CA LYS A 8 9.79 17.31 4.28
C LYS A 8 8.51 17.12 5.11
N HIS A 9 7.64 16.23 4.68
CA HIS A 9 6.33 15.98 5.31
C HIS A 9 6.06 14.47 5.43
N PRO A 10 5.33 14.06 6.48
CA PRO A 10 4.76 12.71 6.54
C PRO A 10 3.83 12.46 5.36
N ALA A 11 3.56 11.19 5.05
CA ALA A 11 2.49 10.85 4.13
C ALA A 11 1.16 11.32 4.69
N SER A 12 0.26 11.80 3.82
CA SER A 12 -1.06 12.27 4.26
C SER A 12 -1.84 11.13 4.90
N GLY A 13 -2.56 11.46 5.98
CA GLY A 13 -3.37 10.48 6.69
C GLY A 13 -4.73 10.19 6.05
N PHE A 14 -5.09 10.91 4.96
CA PHE A 14 -6.40 10.83 4.33
C PHE A 14 -6.42 9.79 3.22
N GLY A 15 -7.44 8.94 3.25
CA GLY A 15 -7.80 8.08 2.13
C GLY A 15 -6.80 6.99 1.78
N GLY A 16 -6.02 6.47 2.73
CA GLY A 16 -5.13 5.34 2.47
C GLY A 16 -4.06 5.63 1.40
N ASN A 17 -3.54 6.83 1.35
CA ASN A 17 -2.57 7.30 0.35
C ASN A 17 -1.20 6.63 0.49
N TRP A 18 -1.18 5.31 0.30
CA TRP A 18 0.05 4.52 0.25
C TRP A 18 1.04 5.03 -0.81
N ARG A 19 0.54 5.72 -1.84
CA ARG A 19 1.35 6.31 -2.92
C ARG A 19 2.30 7.41 -2.45
N GLU A 20 2.02 8.04 -1.32
CA GLU A 20 2.88 9.06 -0.71
C GLU A 20 3.91 8.44 0.25
N CYS A 21 3.81 7.15 0.52
CA CYS A 21 4.68 6.45 1.45
C CYS A 21 6.08 6.22 0.86
N THR A 22 7.04 5.88 1.71
CA THR A 22 8.36 5.44 1.29
C THR A 22 8.30 3.93 0.96
N PRO A 23 8.45 3.53 -0.30
CA PRO A 23 8.44 2.14 -0.70
C PRO A 23 9.77 1.48 -0.38
N LEU A 24 9.73 0.26 0.15
CA LEU A 24 10.88 -0.58 0.45
C LEU A 24 10.62 -1.98 -0.09
N GLY A 25 11.64 -2.69 -0.55
CA GLY A 25 11.44 -4.04 -1.05
C GLY A 25 12.72 -4.71 -1.55
N ASN A 26 12.68 -6.05 -1.63
CA ASN A 26 13.73 -6.88 -2.18
C ASN A 26 13.30 -7.66 -3.45
N GLY A 27 12.08 -7.42 -3.94
CA GLY A 27 11.48 -8.14 -5.05
C GLY A 27 10.55 -9.28 -4.61
N ILE A 28 10.61 -9.75 -3.36
CA ILE A 28 9.75 -10.76 -2.76
C ILE A 28 8.88 -10.11 -1.68
N HIS A 29 9.50 -9.55 -0.66
CA HIS A 29 8.84 -8.79 0.39
C HIS A 29 8.81 -7.30 0.04
N GLY A 30 7.73 -6.65 0.40
CA GLY A 30 7.58 -5.21 0.29
C GLY A 30 7.10 -4.60 1.60
N ALA A 31 7.49 -3.35 1.83
CA ALA A 31 7.00 -2.55 2.93
C ALA A 31 6.77 -1.11 2.46
N VAL A 32 5.78 -0.45 3.00
CA VAL A 32 5.55 0.98 2.78
C VAL A 32 5.52 1.71 4.12
N MET A 33 6.44 2.65 4.30
CA MET A 33 6.57 3.44 5.52
C MET A 33 5.91 4.80 5.34
N TYR A 34 4.92 5.13 6.19
CA TYR A 34 4.15 6.37 6.09
C TYR A 34 4.93 7.60 6.60
N GLY A 35 5.90 7.37 7.47
CA GLY A 35 6.71 8.46 8.03
C GLY A 35 5.96 9.31 9.04
N ARG A 36 4.96 8.78 9.71
CA ARG A 36 4.21 9.49 10.74
C ARG A 36 5.04 9.63 12.02
N ILE A 37 4.74 10.58 12.85
CA ILE A 37 5.56 10.95 14.00
C ILE A 37 5.17 10.13 15.23
N HIS A 38 4.02 10.40 15.82
CA HIS A 38 3.59 9.75 17.07
C HIS A 38 3.04 8.33 16.86
N LYS A 39 2.40 8.11 15.70
CA LYS A 39 1.82 6.81 15.32
C LYS A 39 2.25 6.48 13.91
N GLU A 40 3.35 5.77 13.79
CA GLU A 40 3.82 5.25 12.51
C GLU A 40 3.02 4.02 12.13
N LYS A 41 2.86 3.86 10.83
CA LYS A 41 2.31 2.66 10.23
C LYS A 41 3.26 2.20 9.14
N ILE A 42 3.58 0.92 9.14
CA ILE A 42 4.33 0.27 8.08
C ILE A 42 3.49 -0.90 7.58
N THR A 43 3.01 -0.81 6.35
CA THR A 43 2.22 -1.86 5.72
C THR A 43 3.14 -2.82 5.00
N LEU A 44 3.00 -4.11 5.27
CA LEU A 44 3.77 -5.18 4.66
C LEU A 44 3.00 -5.85 3.53
N THR A 45 3.72 -6.33 2.53
CA THR A 45 3.18 -7.15 1.44
C THR A 45 4.20 -8.19 0.99
N HIS A 46 3.72 -9.18 0.22
CA HIS A 46 4.53 -10.23 -0.36
C HIS A 46 4.09 -10.49 -1.80
N THR A 47 5.01 -10.84 -2.68
CA THR A 47 4.70 -11.06 -4.11
C THR A 47 3.67 -12.16 -4.36
N GLU A 48 3.56 -13.15 -3.47
CA GLU A 48 2.56 -14.20 -3.57
C GLU A 48 1.18 -13.79 -3.04
N LEU A 49 1.10 -12.64 -2.36
CA LEU A 49 -0.18 -12.10 -1.86
C LEU A 49 -0.86 -11.29 -2.96
N TRP A 50 -1.20 -11.97 -4.04
CA TRP A 50 -2.02 -11.38 -5.09
C TRP A 50 -3.45 -11.90 -5.01
N ARG A 51 -4.40 -10.99 -5.11
CA ARG A 51 -5.74 -11.39 -5.44
C ARG A 51 -5.78 -11.71 -6.94
N GLY A 52 -5.72 -12.99 -7.27
CA GLY A 52 -5.93 -13.45 -8.62
C GLY A 52 -7.32 -13.02 -9.09
N ALA A 53 -7.40 -12.47 -10.30
CA ALA A 53 -8.66 -12.22 -10.95
C ALA A 53 -8.78 -13.18 -12.13
N PHE A 54 -9.85 -13.99 -12.11
CA PHE A 54 -10.26 -14.67 -13.34
C PHE A 54 -10.74 -13.58 -14.30
N GLN A 55 -10.08 -13.49 -15.44
CA GLN A 55 -10.52 -12.61 -16.53
C GLN A 55 -11.57 -13.39 -17.35
N PRO A 56 -12.83 -13.01 -17.30
CA PRO A 56 -13.83 -13.62 -18.17
C PRO A 56 -13.48 -13.33 -19.63
N ALA A 57 -13.90 -14.20 -20.55
CA ALA A 57 -13.79 -13.92 -21.96
C ALA A 57 -14.52 -12.61 -22.28
N ILE A 58 -13.88 -11.76 -23.07
CA ILE A 58 -14.48 -10.50 -23.49
C ILE A 58 -15.68 -10.84 -24.39
N PRO A 59 -16.91 -10.40 -24.07
CA PRO A 59 -18.07 -10.65 -24.92
C PRO A 59 -17.96 -9.87 -26.23
N ASP A 60 -18.63 -10.36 -27.24
CA ASP A 60 -18.77 -9.62 -28.48
C ASP A 60 -19.64 -8.39 -28.25
N VAL A 61 -19.11 -7.22 -28.57
CA VAL A 61 -19.77 -5.91 -28.48
C VAL A 61 -19.65 -5.16 -29.83
N SER A 62 -19.45 -5.90 -30.90
CA SER A 62 -19.28 -5.31 -32.26
C SER A 62 -20.51 -4.50 -32.73
N ASP A 63 -21.68 -4.80 -32.19
CA ASP A 63 -22.94 -4.11 -32.52
C ASP A 63 -22.97 -2.63 -32.08
N VAL A 64 -22.15 -2.23 -31.11
CA VAL A 64 -22.05 -0.81 -30.70
C VAL A 64 -20.94 -0.05 -31.41
N LEU A 65 -20.10 -0.73 -32.19
CA LEU A 65 -18.86 -0.17 -32.74
C LEU A 65 -19.10 1.01 -33.68
N GLU A 66 -20.08 0.92 -34.58
CA GLU A 66 -20.39 2.01 -35.53
C GLU A 66 -20.83 3.29 -34.80
N HIS A 67 -21.67 3.15 -33.75
CA HIS A 67 -22.12 4.28 -32.97
C HIS A 67 -20.98 4.92 -32.18
N MET A 68 -20.09 4.08 -31.64
CA MET A 68 -18.88 4.56 -30.94
C MET A 68 -17.96 5.34 -31.91
N GLN A 69 -17.70 4.79 -33.10
CA GLN A 69 -16.86 5.45 -34.09
C GLN A 69 -17.46 6.82 -34.50
N GLN A 70 -18.76 6.89 -34.69
CA GLN A 70 -19.43 8.15 -35.02
C GLN A 70 -19.30 9.15 -33.84
N ALA A 71 -19.51 8.71 -32.59
CA ALA A 71 -19.34 9.57 -31.45
C ALA A 71 -17.91 10.12 -31.30
N ILE A 72 -16.90 9.28 -31.61
CA ILE A 72 -15.49 9.73 -31.64
C ILE A 72 -15.26 10.78 -32.71
N LEU A 73 -15.79 10.56 -33.91
CA LEU A 73 -15.69 11.51 -35.04
C LEU A 73 -16.38 12.84 -34.71
N ASP A 74 -17.47 12.80 -33.97
CA ASP A 74 -18.20 13.98 -33.49
C ASP A 74 -17.49 14.68 -32.30
N GLY A 75 -16.35 14.16 -31.83
CA GLY A 75 -15.60 14.71 -30.68
C GLY A 75 -16.20 14.37 -29.30
N LYS A 76 -17.15 13.43 -29.25
CA LYS A 76 -17.87 13.01 -28.03
C LYS A 76 -17.20 11.82 -27.37
N LEU A 77 -15.92 11.96 -27.00
CA LEU A 77 -15.12 10.87 -26.42
C LEU A 77 -15.72 10.24 -25.16
N PRO A 78 -16.24 11.02 -24.17
CA PRO A 78 -16.86 10.43 -23.00
C PRO A 78 -18.11 9.60 -23.30
N GLU A 79 -18.90 9.98 -24.31
CA GLU A 79 -20.08 9.22 -24.74
C GLU A 79 -19.66 7.89 -25.37
N ALA A 80 -18.63 7.90 -26.23
CA ALA A 80 -18.11 6.69 -26.84
C ALA A 80 -17.56 5.69 -25.81
N ASP A 81 -16.82 6.18 -24.81
CA ASP A 81 -16.31 5.34 -23.69
C ASP A 81 -17.48 4.75 -22.88
N GLY A 82 -18.49 5.56 -22.58
CA GLY A 82 -19.71 5.12 -21.91
C GLY A 82 -20.43 4.00 -22.67
N MET A 83 -20.59 4.13 -24.00
CA MET A 83 -21.22 3.11 -24.83
C MET A 83 -20.53 1.75 -24.71
N LEU A 84 -19.19 1.73 -24.74
CA LEU A 84 -18.41 0.50 -24.58
C LEU A 84 -18.58 -0.11 -23.19
N CYS A 85 -18.43 0.70 -22.17
CA CYS A 85 -18.57 0.26 -20.79
C CYS A 85 -19.96 -0.34 -20.52
N ASP A 86 -21.01 0.34 -20.95
CA ASP A 86 -22.41 -0.10 -20.79
C ASP A 86 -22.68 -1.42 -21.53
N ALA A 87 -22.19 -1.53 -22.77
CA ALA A 87 -22.34 -2.76 -23.56
C ALA A 87 -21.64 -3.95 -22.91
N LEU A 88 -20.44 -3.77 -22.37
CA LEU A 88 -19.70 -4.80 -21.63
C LEU A 88 -20.42 -5.21 -20.35
N ILE A 89 -20.87 -4.24 -19.55
CA ILE A 89 -21.61 -4.49 -18.31
C ILE A 89 -22.91 -5.23 -18.56
N GLN A 90 -23.69 -4.80 -19.57
CA GLN A 90 -24.96 -5.45 -19.96
C GLN A 90 -24.76 -6.92 -20.35
N ARG A 91 -23.60 -7.27 -20.91
CA ARG A 91 -23.21 -8.65 -21.26
C ARG A 91 -22.55 -9.41 -20.11
N GLY A 92 -22.56 -8.84 -18.89
CA GLY A 92 -22.02 -9.48 -17.68
C GLY A 92 -20.50 -9.43 -17.58
N TYR A 93 -19.82 -8.62 -18.41
CA TYR A 93 -18.39 -8.46 -18.33
C TYR A 93 -18.01 -7.51 -17.17
N ALA A 94 -17.46 -8.07 -16.13
CA ALA A 94 -16.94 -7.33 -14.98
C ALA A 94 -15.46 -7.71 -14.76
N PRO A 95 -14.51 -7.06 -15.46
CA PRO A 95 -13.11 -7.38 -15.31
C PRO A 95 -12.65 -7.05 -13.89
N ARG A 96 -12.00 -7.99 -13.26
CA ARG A 96 -11.34 -7.77 -11.98
C ARG A 96 -9.85 -7.71 -12.21
N LEU A 97 -9.24 -6.56 -11.96
CA LEU A 97 -7.79 -6.43 -12.01
C LEU A 97 -7.17 -7.19 -10.84
N PRO A 98 -6.12 -8.00 -11.08
CA PRO A 98 -5.34 -8.57 -10.01
C PRO A 98 -4.71 -7.44 -9.21
N ASN A 99 -4.76 -7.55 -7.89
CA ASN A 99 -4.22 -6.53 -6.99
C ASN A 99 -3.30 -7.16 -5.95
N ILE A 100 -2.22 -6.45 -5.63
CA ILE A 100 -1.37 -6.80 -4.49
C ILE A 100 -2.20 -6.63 -3.22
N MET A 101 -2.15 -7.63 -2.36
CA MET A 101 -2.81 -7.59 -1.08
C MET A 101 -1.82 -7.26 0.03
N PRO A 102 -2.12 -6.25 0.86
CA PRO A 102 -1.37 -6.05 2.08
C PRO A 102 -1.53 -7.26 3.00
N ALA A 103 -0.43 -7.66 3.65
CA ALA A 103 -0.40 -8.78 4.59
C ALA A 103 -0.75 -8.30 6.00
N ALA A 104 0.00 -7.32 6.48
CA ALA A 104 -0.11 -6.83 7.85
C ALA A 104 0.28 -5.35 7.92
N ASP A 105 -0.20 -4.70 8.97
CA ASP A 105 0.25 -3.37 9.39
C ASP A 105 1.04 -3.48 10.69
N ILE A 106 2.24 -2.94 10.69
CA ILE A 106 3.04 -2.73 11.90
C ILE A 106 2.78 -1.31 12.36
N ASN A 107 2.15 -1.18 13.52
CA ASN A 107 1.84 0.10 14.14
C ASN A 107 2.87 0.37 15.22
N ILE A 108 3.58 1.49 15.12
CA ILE A 108 4.61 1.89 16.10
C ILE A 108 4.16 3.19 16.74
N GLN A 109 3.82 3.12 18.02
CA GLN A 109 3.41 4.27 18.79
C GLN A 109 4.57 4.78 19.64
N LEU A 110 4.92 6.05 19.48
CA LEU A 110 5.83 6.75 20.36
C LEU A 110 5.01 7.35 21.53
N PRO A 111 5.17 6.85 22.78
CA PRO A 111 4.34 7.23 23.92
C PRO A 111 4.73 8.60 24.48
N MET A 112 4.68 9.62 23.65
CA MET A 112 4.96 10.99 24.03
C MET A 112 4.13 11.96 23.21
N SER A 113 3.89 13.14 23.75
CA SER A 113 3.26 14.25 23.08
C SER A 113 4.26 15.40 22.94
N GLY A 114 4.11 16.22 21.94
CA GLY A 114 4.95 17.39 21.72
C GLY A 114 4.88 17.86 20.28
N ILE A 115 5.34 19.08 20.07
CA ILE A 115 5.45 19.65 18.73
C ILE A 115 6.76 19.18 18.12
N PHE A 116 6.66 18.46 17.01
CA PHE A 116 7.84 18.06 16.28
C PHE A 116 8.45 19.20 15.47
N LYS A 117 9.76 19.12 15.28
CA LYS A 117 10.55 20.05 14.45
C LYS A 117 11.54 19.27 13.60
N LYS A 118 12.10 19.91 12.59
CA LYS A 118 13.17 19.37 11.73
C LYS A 118 12.84 17.99 11.14
N TYR A 119 11.61 17.80 10.68
CA TYR A 119 11.19 16.56 10.08
C TYR A 119 11.89 16.32 8.73
N SER A 120 12.36 15.10 8.52
CA SER A 120 12.73 14.59 7.20
C SER A 120 12.33 13.12 7.07
N ARG A 121 11.92 12.75 5.87
CA ARG A 121 11.71 11.38 5.45
C ARG A 121 12.54 11.14 4.19
N GLU A 122 13.33 10.09 4.20
CA GLU A 122 14.34 9.83 3.18
C GLU A 122 14.23 8.39 2.69
N LEU A 123 14.51 8.20 1.41
CA LEU A 123 14.76 6.90 0.79
C LEU A 123 16.15 6.96 0.16
N ASP A 124 17.04 6.12 0.65
CA ASP A 124 18.33 5.89 0.03
C ASP A 124 18.16 4.82 -1.06
N MET A 125 18.32 5.25 -2.32
CA MET A 125 18.15 4.38 -3.49
C MET A 125 19.30 3.39 -3.69
N GLU A 126 20.45 3.61 -3.03
CA GLU A 126 21.61 2.70 -3.14
C GLU A 126 21.46 1.53 -2.15
N THR A 127 21.02 1.83 -0.93
CA THR A 127 20.88 0.84 0.13
C THR A 127 19.47 0.26 0.24
N GLY A 128 18.46 0.93 -0.31
CA GLY A 128 17.05 0.59 -0.15
C GLY A 128 16.52 0.88 1.26
N GLU A 129 17.24 1.73 2.04
CA GLU A 129 16.84 2.11 3.39
C GLU A 129 15.89 3.30 3.38
N GLY A 130 14.75 3.16 4.05
CA GLY A 130 13.86 4.25 4.41
C GLY A 130 14.18 4.79 5.80
N ARG A 131 14.23 6.13 5.93
CA ARG A 131 14.54 6.79 7.20
C ARG A 131 13.58 7.92 7.49
N VAL A 132 13.11 8.01 8.73
CA VAL A 132 12.35 9.13 9.26
C VAL A 132 13.11 9.75 10.42
N LYS A 133 13.30 11.06 10.39
CA LYS A 133 14.00 11.81 11.43
C LYS A 133 13.18 13.03 11.83
N PHE A 134 13.05 13.28 13.13
CA PHE A 134 12.40 14.47 13.68
C PHE A 134 12.88 14.76 15.09
N ASP A 135 12.70 15.98 15.55
CA ASP A 135 13.01 16.41 16.91
C ASP A 135 11.71 16.66 17.70
N ILE A 136 11.64 16.22 18.94
CA ILE A 136 10.61 16.59 19.93
C ILE A 136 11.32 16.96 21.22
N ASP A 137 11.03 18.14 21.77
CA ASP A 137 11.55 18.64 23.04
C ASP A 137 13.09 18.55 23.16
N GLY A 138 13.77 18.85 22.05
CA GLY A 138 15.23 18.86 21.99
C GLY A 138 15.88 17.48 21.80
N LYS A 139 15.12 16.41 21.80
CA LYS A 139 15.59 15.05 21.50
C LYS A 139 15.30 14.68 20.05
N THR A 140 16.31 14.14 19.37
CA THR A 140 16.16 13.61 18.00
C THR A 140 15.70 12.15 18.05
N TYR A 141 14.70 11.85 17.23
CA TYR A 141 14.17 10.50 17.01
C TYR A 141 14.49 10.08 15.58
N ILE A 142 14.93 8.85 15.44
CA ILE A 142 15.22 8.24 14.14
C ILE A 142 14.52 6.89 14.09
N ARG A 143 13.83 6.65 12.98
CA ARG A 143 13.24 5.35 12.63
C ARG A 143 13.79 4.96 11.28
N ARG A 144 14.23 3.73 11.14
CA ARG A 144 14.75 3.17 9.90
C ARG A 144 14.03 1.89 9.56
N ALA A 145 13.89 1.61 8.27
CA ALA A 145 13.39 0.33 7.81
C ALA A 145 14.05 -0.02 6.48
N PHE A 146 14.27 -1.31 6.27
CA PHE A 146 14.71 -1.86 5.00
C PHE A 146 14.22 -3.31 4.85
N VAL A 147 14.23 -3.81 3.63
CA VAL A 147 13.94 -5.22 3.35
C VAL A 147 15.23 -5.91 2.97
N SER A 148 15.65 -6.91 3.76
CA SER A 148 16.88 -7.66 3.49
C SER A 148 16.75 -8.44 2.18
N ARG A 149 17.83 -8.46 1.41
CA ARG A 149 17.92 -9.26 0.17
C ARG A 149 18.39 -10.68 0.42
N THR A 150 19.05 -10.91 1.55
CA THR A 150 19.68 -12.19 1.86
C THR A 150 18.84 -13.03 2.81
N ASP A 151 18.07 -12.40 3.69
CA ASP A 151 17.43 -13.08 4.82
C ASP A 151 15.91 -13.11 4.73
N ASP A 152 15.33 -12.54 3.66
CA ASP A 152 13.88 -12.47 3.44
C ASP A 152 13.08 -11.90 4.62
N VAL A 153 13.62 -10.88 5.28
CA VAL A 153 13.00 -10.22 6.42
C VAL A 153 12.86 -8.72 6.19
N VAL A 154 11.86 -8.13 6.80
CA VAL A 154 11.73 -6.67 6.95
C VAL A 154 12.31 -6.26 8.29
N VAL A 155 13.33 -5.41 8.27
CA VAL A 155 13.99 -4.91 9.47
C VAL A 155 13.48 -3.50 9.76
N ILE A 156 13.05 -3.28 11.00
CA ILE A 156 12.56 -1.99 11.47
C ILE A 156 13.32 -1.64 12.75
N GLU A 157 13.98 -0.51 12.74
CA GLU A 157 14.62 0.07 13.93
C GLU A 157 13.85 1.32 14.37
N CYS A 158 13.50 1.38 15.63
CA CYS A 158 12.78 2.50 16.22
C CYS A 158 13.28 2.79 17.65
N ASP A 159 12.78 3.87 18.26
CA ASP A 159 13.13 4.19 19.66
C ASP A 159 12.67 3.07 20.59
N LYS A 160 13.53 2.69 21.54
CA LYS A 160 13.31 1.59 22.48
C LYS A 160 12.07 1.74 23.37
N ASN A 161 11.55 2.95 23.50
CA ASN A 161 10.32 3.21 24.26
C ASN A 161 9.06 3.16 23.38
N SER A 162 9.20 2.82 22.09
CA SER A 162 8.06 2.68 21.20
C SER A 162 7.22 1.46 21.57
N ILE A 163 5.92 1.59 21.50
CA ILE A 163 4.96 0.49 21.61
C ILE A 163 4.72 -0.03 20.20
N ILE A 164 4.94 -1.32 20.00
CA ILE A 164 4.76 -1.97 18.70
C ILE A 164 3.54 -2.87 18.79
N ASP A 165 2.65 -2.73 17.82
CA ASP A 165 1.49 -3.57 17.64
C ASP A 165 1.46 -4.04 16.18
N VAL A 166 1.08 -5.29 15.96
CA VAL A 166 0.97 -5.89 14.63
C VAL A 166 -0.46 -6.29 14.40
N SER A 167 -1.07 -5.71 13.39
CA SER A 167 -2.42 -6.06 12.98
C SER A 167 -2.43 -6.68 11.58
N VAL A 168 -3.29 -7.67 11.38
CA VAL A 168 -3.59 -8.16 10.05
C VAL A 168 -4.24 -7.03 9.28
N HIS A 169 -3.74 -6.75 8.09
CA HIS A 169 -4.33 -5.73 7.26
C HIS A 169 -5.67 -6.25 6.71
N GLU A 170 -6.75 -5.67 7.17
CA GLU A 170 -8.04 -5.83 6.51
C GLU A 170 -8.07 -4.87 5.33
N PRO A 171 -8.17 -5.39 4.10
CA PRO A 171 -8.21 -4.53 2.93
C PRO A 171 -9.50 -3.72 2.95
N ASP A 172 -9.42 -2.48 3.37
CA ASP A 172 -10.46 -1.48 3.18
C ASP A 172 -10.46 -1.05 1.70
N ILE A 173 -10.88 -1.95 0.84
CA ILE A 173 -10.97 -1.70 -0.59
C ILE A 173 -12.45 -1.46 -0.90
N PRO A 174 -12.87 -0.20 -1.14
CA PRO A 174 -14.29 0.17 -1.31
C PRO A 174 -15.02 -0.58 -2.42
N PHE A 175 -14.30 -1.22 -3.32
CA PHE A 175 -14.82 -1.94 -4.48
C PHE A 175 -14.98 -3.45 -4.29
N TYR A 176 -14.65 -4.00 -3.12
CA TYR A 176 -14.71 -5.43 -2.88
C TYR A 176 -15.61 -5.75 -1.70
N LYS A 177 -16.87 -6.07 -2.00
CA LYS A 177 -17.86 -6.57 -1.00
C LYS A 177 -17.54 -7.99 -0.47
N ASP A 178 -16.53 -8.65 -1.00
CA ASP A 178 -16.11 -10.02 -0.61
C ASP A 178 -14.97 -10.03 0.42
N SER A 179 -14.85 -9.00 1.25
CA SER A 179 -13.87 -8.95 2.36
C SER A 179 -14.01 -10.15 3.32
N ASP A 180 -15.20 -10.72 3.44
CA ASP A 180 -15.47 -11.84 4.31
C ASP A 180 -14.73 -13.14 3.98
N VAL A 181 -14.35 -13.35 2.72
CA VAL A 181 -13.61 -14.55 2.30
C VAL A 181 -12.15 -14.50 2.72
N LEU A 182 -11.56 -13.31 2.73
CA LEU A 182 -10.15 -13.11 3.08
C LEU A 182 -9.94 -13.07 4.59
N ALA A 183 -10.85 -12.46 5.33
CA ALA A 183 -10.80 -12.43 6.79
C ALA A 183 -10.95 -13.83 7.41
N LYS A 184 -11.74 -14.71 6.79
CA LYS A 184 -11.99 -16.07 7.29
C LYS A 184 -10.80 -17.02 7.17
N ASN A 185 -9.83 -16.74 6.30
CA ASN A 185 -8.70 -17.62 6.03
C ASN A 185 -7.38 -17.14 6.64
N ARG A 186 -7.41 -16.09 7.45
CA ARG A 186 -6.22 -15.57 8.11
C ARG A 186 -6.26 -15.91 9.59
N THR A 187 -5.21 -16.54 10.06
CA THR A 187 -5.03 -16.78 11.49
C THR A 187 -3.77 -16.06 11.96
N VAL A 188 -3.92 -15.32 13.05
CA VAL A 188 -2.80 -14.75 13.80
C VAL A 188 -2.53 -15.68 14.97
N GLN A 189 -1.34 -16.21 15.05
CA GLN A 189 -0.91 -17.05 16.15
C GLN A 189 0.26 -16.36 16.84
N CYS A 190 0.17 -16.17 18.17
CA CYS A 190 1.25 -15.65 18.99
C CYS A 190 1.90 -16.81 19.76
N ASP A 191 3.22 -16.90 19.67
CA ASP A 191 4.01 -17.85 20.45
C ASP A 191 5.20 -17.10 21.08
N GLY A 192 5.07 -16.78 22.35
CA GLY A 192 6.06 -15.98 23.09
C GLY A 192 6.28 -14.60 22.46
N GLU A 193 7.48 -14.38 21.94
CA GLU A 193 7.88 -13.12 21.29
C GLU A 193 7.58 -13.10 19.77
N TRP A 194 7.00 -14.19 19.23
CA TRP A 194 6.77 -14.35 17.80
C TRP A 194 5.29 -14.21 17.46
N ILE A 195 5.03 -13.53 16.35
CA ILE A 195 3.71 -13.41 15.75
C ILE A 195 3.76 -14.10 14.39
N PHE A 196 2.92 -15.10 14.21
CA PHE A 196 2.78 -15.82 12.95
C PHE A 196 1.48 -15.41 12.26
N LEU A 197 1.58 -15.04 11.01
CA LEU A 197 0.47 -14.79 10.13
C LEU A 197 0.37 -15.96 9.16
N LYS A 198 -0.76 -16.67 9.14
CA LYS A 198 -1.03 -17.78 8.22
C LYS A 198 -2.24 -17.45 7.34
#